data_43328b0b5c5b552ca9a6d435d7a5489c
#
_entry.id   43328b0b5c5b552ca9a6d435d7a5489c
#
_cell.length_a   1.000
_cell.length_b   1.000
_cell.length_c   1.000
_cell.angle_alpha   90.00
_cell.angle_beta   90.00
_cell.angle_gamma   90.00
#
_symmetry.space_group_name_H-M   'P 1'
#
loop_
_entity.id
_entity.type
_entity.pdbx_description
1 polymer ?
#
loop_
_entity_poly.entity_id
_entity_poly.type
_entity_poly.pdbx_seq_one_letter_code
_entity_poly.pdbx_strand_id
1 'polypeptide(L)'
;MLPLELRRVLEVGNILQICDTITEDEIRQLEEVNRELMAESDYEENIQQDIEFHALLVSFAKNPLLIQINDMIGAMRRETLKKLFQRKGAASGAAEAHMKIIEALRMHDRSKCIEAVEEHLGRTIDDAKAM
;
A
#
# COMPACT_ATOMS: atom_id res chain seq x y z
N MET A 1 -12.36 -7.67 9.82
CA MET A 1 -10.98 -7.50 9.35
C MET A 1 -10.67 -8.50 8.25
N LEU A 2 -10.01 -8.05 7.19
CA LEU A 2 -9.64 -8.93 6.10
C LEU A 2 -8.55 -9.90 6.56
N PRO A 3 -8.67 -11.22 6.29
CA PRO A 3 -7.61 -12.16 6.66
C PRO A 3 -6.28 -11.77 6.04
N LEU A 4 -5.24 -11.84 6.83
CA LEU A 4 -3.91 -11.47 6.41
C LEU A 4 -3.41 -12.29 5.22
N GLU A 5 -3.72 -13.58 5.24
CA GLU A 5 -3.33 -14.49 4.17
C GLU A 5 -3.91 -14.07 2.82
N LEU A 6 -5.16 -13.61 2.81
CA LEU A 6 -5.80 -13.13 1.59
C LEU A 6 -5.14 -11.83 1.11
N ARG A 7 -4.82 -10.94 2.03
CA ARG A 7 -4.10 -9.70 1.68
C ARG A 7 -2.75 -10.02 1.07
N ARG A 8 -2.04 -10.97 1.65
CA ARG A 8 -0.73 -11.38 1.14
C ARG A 8 -0.83 -11.90 -0.29
N VAL A 9 -1.78 -12.80 -0.57
CA VAL A 9 -1.98 -13.33 -1.91
C VAL A 9 -2.26 -12.21 -2.91
N LEU A 10 -3.14 -11.28 -2.56
CA LEU A 10 -3.53 -10.19 -3.44
C LEU A 10 -2.41 -9.18 -3.65
N GLU A 11 -1.74 -8.77 -2.59
CA GLU A 11 -0.73 -7.72 -2.68
C GLU A 11 0.57 -8.22 -3.29
N VAL A 12 1.03 -9.41 -2.94
CA VAL A 12 2.22 -10.00 -3.57
C VAL A 12 1.95 -10.32 -5.04
N GLY A 13 0.79 -10.90 -5.34
CA GLY A 13 0.41 -11.19 -6.72
C GLY A 13 0.34 -9.92 -7.57
N ASN A 14 -0.22 -8.86 -7.02
CA ASN A 14 -0.32 -7.58 -7.71
C ASN A 14 1.07 -6.98 -8.00
N ILE A 15 1.95 -6.94 -7.00
CA ILE A 15 3.27 -6.35 -7.17
C ILE A 15 4.08 -7.10 -8.24
N LEU A 16 3.94 -8.42 -8.29
CA LEU A 16 4.63 -9.22 -9.30
C LEU A 16 4.12 -8.95 -10.71
N GLN A 17 2.85 -8.60 -10.87
CA GLN A 17 2.29 -8.26 -12.17
C GLN A 17 2.80 -6.93 -12.70
N ILE A 18 3.06 -5.98 -11.83
CA ILE A 18 3.46 -4.62 -12.26
C ILE A 18 4.97 -4.40 -12.24
N CYS A 19 5.72 -5.24 -11.54
CA CYS A 19 7.15 -5.07 -11.31
C CYS A 19 7.95 -4.84 -12.60
N ASP A 20 7.68 -5.63 -13.63
CA ASP A 20 8.43 -5.55 -14.89
C ASP A 20 7.90 -4.49 -15.86
N THR A 21 6.65 -4.07 -15.69
CA THR A 21 5.95 -3.21 -16.66
C THR A 21 5.70 -1.80 -16.20
N ILE A 22 5.87 -1.52 -14.91
CA ILE A 22 5.60 -0.19 -14.35
C ILE A 22 6.49 0.86 -15.01
N THR A 23 5.90 2.00 -15.33
CA THR A 23 6.60 3.10 -16.00
C THR A 23 7.06 4.16 -15.01
N GLU A 24 7.97 5.02 -15.46
CA GLU A 24 8.44 6.15 -14.65
C GLU A 24 7.28 7.10 -14.28
N ASP A 25 6.33 7.30 -15.20
CA ASP A 25 5.15 8.11 -14.91
C ASP A 25 4.30 7.50 -13.80
N GLU A 26 4.12 6.20 -13.84
CA GLU A 26 3.36 5.49 -12.80
C GLU A 26 4.06 5.55 -11.46
N ILE A 27 5.39 5.42 -11.46
CA ILE A 27 6.19 5.58 -10.25
C ILE A 27 6.04 6.99 -9.68
N ARG A 28 6.05 8.02 -10.54
CA ARG A 28 5.86 9.40 -10.08
C ARG A 28 4.50 9.61 -9.45
N GLN A 29 3.45 8.96 -9.97
CA GLN A 29 2.11 9.03 -9.37
C GLN A 29 2.10 8.45 -7.97
N LEU A 30 2.78 7.32 -7.77
CA LEU A 30 2.91 6.72 -6.44
C LEU A 30 3.67 7.63 -5.49
N GLU A 31 4.75 8.21 -5.95
CA GLU A 31 5.56 9.14 -5.15
C GLU A 31 4.75 10.37 -4.73
N GLU A 32 3.93 10.89 -5.64
CA GLU A 32 3.10 12.06 -5.36
C GLU A 32 2.11 11.80 -4.23
N VAL A 33 1.35 10.70 -4.33
CA VAL A 33 0.39 10.32 -3.29
C VAL A 33 1.10 10.06 -1.97
N ASN A 34 2.24 9.40 -2.02
CA ASN A 34 2.99 9.08 -0.80
C ASN A 34 3.60 10.32 -0.15
N ARG A 35 3.99 11.30 -0.96
CA ARG A 35 4.48 12.58 -0.45
C ARG A 35 3.37 13.33 0.28
N GLU A 36 2.15 13.29 -0.25
CA GLU A 36 0.98 13.87 0.42
C GLU A 36 0.71 13.19 1.75
N LEU A 37 0.82 11.87 1.80
CA LEU A 37 0.65 11.11 3.04
C LEU A 37 1.69 11.51 4.08
N MET A 38 2.94 11.66 3.67
CA MET A 38 4.04 12.04 4.55
C MET A 38 3.85 13.46 5.14
N ALA A 39 3.32 14.37 4.32
CA ALA A 39 3.19 15.79 4.69
C ALA A 39 1.91 16.10 5.46
N GLU A 40 0.87 15.25 5.34
CA GLU A 40 -0.44 15.54 5.90
C GLU A 40 -0.54 15.14 7.36
N SER A 41 -1.12 16.01 8.17
CA SER A 41 -1.34 15.77 9.59
C SER A 41 -2.80 15.44 9.93
N ASP A 42 -3.73 15.64 9.00
CA ASP A 42 -5.13 15.28 9.19
C ASP A 42 -5.31 13.79 9.02
N TYR A 43 -5.77 13.15 10.05
CA TYR A 43 -5.95 11.71 10.14
C TYR A 43 -6.93 11.16 9.08
N GLU A 44 -8.02 11.85 8.78
CA GLU A 44 -8.98 11.43 7.75
C GLU A 44 -8.34 11.47 6.37
N GLU A 45 -7.56 12.51 6.09
CA GLU A 45 -6.83 12.64 4.83
C GLU A 45 -5.75 11.56 4.71
N ASN A 46 -5.09 11.22 5.82
CA ASN A 46 -4.09 10.15 5.84
C ASN A 46 -4.70 8.80 5.45
N ILE A 47 -5.90 8.50 5.96
CA ILE A 47 -6.62 7.28 5.61
C ILE A 47 -6.89 7.26 4.10
N GLN A 48 -7.40 8.35 3.57
CA GLN A 48 -7.73 8.45 2.16
C GLN A 48 -6.49 8.30 1.27
N GLN A 49 -5.39 8.91 1.66
CA GLN A 49 -4.14 8.84 0.91
C GLN A 49 -3.55 7.43 0.90
N ASP A 50 -3.63 6.71 2.01
CA ASP A 50 -3.18 5.31 2.05
C ASP A 50 -4.03 4.43 1.13
N ILE A 51 -5.34 4.61 1.17
CA ILE A 51 -6.27 3.87 0.30
C ILE A 51 -5.96 4.19 -1.17
N GLU A 52 -5.71 5.44 -1.48
CA GLU A 52 -5.39 5.90 -2.84
C GLU A 52 -4.07 5.29 -3.35
N PHE A 53 -3.06 5.22 -2.49
CA PHE A 53 -1.78 4.59 -2.84
C PHE A 53 -1.98 3.14 -3.28
N HIS A 54 -2.73 2.37 -2.50
CA HIS A 54 -2.99 0.96 -2.81
C HIS A 54 -3.87 0.81 -4.06
N ALA A 55 -4.84 1.71 -4.25
CA ALA A 55 -5.68 1.69 -5.44
C ALA A 55 -4.86 1.96 -6.71
N LEU A 56 -3.89 2.86 -6.65
CA LEU A 56 -2.99 3.12 -7.77
C LEU A 56 -2.16 1.89 -8.10
N LEU A 57 -1.56 1.25 -7.10
CA LEU A 57 -0.78 0.03 -7.31
C LEU A 57 -1.59 -1.03 -8.05
N VAL A 58 -2.84 -1.22 -7.64
CA VAL A 58 -3.72 -2.21 -8.27
C VAL A 58 -4.09 -1.79 -9.70
N SER A 59 -4.33 -0.49 -9.93
CA SER A 59 -4.72 0.01 -11.24
C SER A 59 -3.66 -0.24 -12.31
N PHE A 60 -2.39 -0.24 -11.91
CA PHE A 60 -1.28 -0.42 -12.84
C PHE A 60 -1.20 -1.84 -13.41
N ALA A 61 -1.82 -2.81 -12.76
CA ALA A 61 -1.94 -4.17 -13.30
C ALA A 61 -2.92 -4.25 -14.46
N LYS A 62 -3.77 -3.23 -14.63
CA LYS A 62 -4.75 -3.12 -15.74
C LYS A 62 -5.69 -4.31 -15.82
N ASN A 63 -6.07 -4.85 -14.67
CA ASN A 63 -6.98 -5.98 -14.56
C ASN A 63 -8.28 -5.53 -13.86
N PRO A 64 -9.40 -5.39 -14.61
CA PRO A 64 -10.64 -4.88 -14.03
C PRO A 64 -11.16 -5.69 -12.84
N LEU A 65 -10.98 -7.01 -12.85
CA LEU A 65 -11.44 -7.86 -11.75
C LEU A 65 -10.62 -7.58 -10.49
N LEU A 66 -9.31 -7.41 -10.63
CA LEU A 66 -8.44 -7.09 -9.51
C LEU A 66 -8.81 -5.73 -8.90
N ILE A 67 -9.13 -4.76 -9.75
CA ILE A 67 -9.58 -3.43 -9.30
C ILE A 67 -10.86 -3.56 -8.48
N GLN A 68 -11.83 -4.35 -8.96
CA GLN A 68 -13.09 -4.57 -8.24
C GLN A 68 -12.86 -5.23 -6.88
N ILE A 69 -11.99 -6.22 -6.82
CA ILE A 69 -11.65 -6.89 -5.57
C ILE A 69 -11.00 -5.89 -4.60
N ASN A 70 -10.10 -5.06 -5.09
CA ASN A 70 -9.45 -4.05 -4.26
C ASN A 70 -10.45 -3.02 -3.71
N ASP A 71 -11.44 -2.63 -4.51
CA ASP A 71 -12.46 -1.69 -4.07
C ASP A 71 -13.28 -2.28 -2.93
N MET A 72 -13.62 -3.57 -3.00
CA MET A 72 -14.30 -4.26 -1.92
C MET A 72 -13.45 -4.30 -0.65
N ILE A 73 -12.16 -4.56 -0.80
CA ILE A 73 -11.20 -4.62 0.31
C ILE A 73 -11.01 -3.22 0.92
N GLY A 74 -11.10 -2.18 0.09
CA GLY A 74 -10.91 -0.79 0.52
C GLY A 74 -11.80 -0.37 1.67
N ALA A 75 -13.06 -0.81 1.66
CA ALA A 75 -14.00 -0.52 2.74
C ALA A 75 -13.54 -1.15 4.06
N MET A 76 -13.03 -2.38 3.99
CA MET A 76 -12.50 -3.09 5.18
C MET A 76 -11.19 -2.47 5.65
N ARG A 77 -10.35 -2.07 4.70
CA ARG A 77 -9.07 -1.40 4.99
C ARG A 77 -9.31 -0.09 5.76
N ARG A 78 -10.34 0.66 5.38
CA ARG A 78 -10.68 1.92 6.04
C ARG A 78 -10.92 1.74 7.54
N GLU A 79 -11.64 0.69 7.92
CA GLU A 79 -11.90 0.40 9.33
C GLU A 79 -10.61 0.10 10.10
N THR A 80 -9.69 -0.64 9.49
CA THR A 80 -8.39 -0.92 10.10
C THR A 80 -7.56 0.36 10.23
N LEU A 81 -7.55 1.18 9.20
CA LEU A 81 -6.75 2.42 9.18
C LEU A 81 -7.27 3.45 10.18
N LYS A 82 -8.57 3.48 10.44
CA LYS A 82 -9.12 4.37 11.48
C LYS A 82 -8.48 4.11 12.84
N LYS A 83 -8.16 2.86 13.13
CA LYS A 83 -7.50 2.48 14.38
C LYS A 83 -6.00 2.75 14.33
N LEU A 84 -5.36 2.37 13.23
CA LEU A 84 -3.91 2.48 13.08
C LEU A 84 -3.43 3.93 13.06
N PHE A 85 -4.10 4.80 12.30
CA PHE A 85 -3.64 6.17 12.09
C PHE A 85 -3.93 7.13 13.25
N GLN A 86 -4.63 6.65 14.27
CA GLN A 86 -4.74 7.40 15.52
C GLN A 86 -3.45 7.35 16.33
N ARG A 87 -2.58 6.39 16.03
CA ARG A 87 -1.31 6.24 16.71
C ARG A 87 -0.29 7.22 16.17
N LYS A 88 0.45 7.85 17.07
CA LYS A 88 1.49 8.80 16.72
C LYS A 88 2.54 8.14 15.81
N GLY A 89 2.83 8.77 14.70
CA GLY A 89 3.83 8.29 13.76
C GLY A 89 3.37 7.20 12.80
N ALA A 90 2.11 6.74 12.90
CA ALA A 90 1.61 5.67 12.04
C ALA A 90 1.60 6.06 10.57
N ALA A 91 1.16 7.28 10.23
CA ALA A 91 1.13 7.75 8.85
C ALA A 91 2.54 7.86 8.27
N SER A 92 3.47 8.40 9.03
CA SER A 92 4.87 8.53 8.65
C SER A 92 5.49 7.15 8.39
N GLY A 93 5.21 6.21 9.26
CA GLY A 93 5.70 4.84 9.11
C GLY A 93 5.09 4.13 7.91
N ALA A 94 3.80 4.35 7.62
CA ALA A 94 3.17 3.81 6.42
C ALA A 94 3.83 4.39 5.17
N ALA A 95 4.10 5.69 5.16
CA ALA A 95 4.76 6.34 4.03
C ALA A 95 6.17 5.79 3.81
N GLU A 96 6.92 5.50 4.87
CA GLU A 96 8.24 4.88 4.75
C GLU A 96 8.16 3.48 4.15
N ALA A 97 7.17 2.68 4.57
CA ALA A 97 6.96 1.35 4.00
C ALA A 97 6.60 1.43 2.52
N HIS A 98 5.76 2.41 2.15
CA HIS A 98 5.41 2.67 0.75
C HIS A 98 6.65 3.06 -0.08
N MET A 99 7.57 3.84 0.49
CA MET A 99 8.80 4.23 -0.21
C MET A 99 9.66 3.02 -0.56
N LYS A 100 9.71 2.02 0.30
CA LYS A 100 10.46 0.79 0.03
C LYS A 100 9.86 0.03 -1.13
N ILE A 101 8.52 0.01 -1.21
CA ILE A 101 7.81 -0.61 -2.34
C ILE A 101 8.14 0.17 -3.64
N ILE A 102 8.08 1.48 -3.61
CA ILE A 102 8.37 2.34 -4.75
C ILE A 102 9.81 2.11 -5.25
N GLU A 103 10.78 2.08 -4.34
CA GLU A 103 12.18 1.87 -4.71
C GLU A 103 12.41 0.51 -5.35
N ALA A 104 11.77 -0.53 -4.81
CA ALA A 104 11.86 -1.87 -5.39
C ALA A 104 11.25 -1.92 -6.80
N LEU A 105 10.11 -1.25 -6.99
CA LEU A 105 9.48 -1.14 -8.30
C LEU A 105 10.35 -0.39 -9.31
N ARG A 106 10.99 0.69 -8.87
CA ARG A 106 11.90 1.47 -9.72
C ARG A 106 13.05 0.62 -10.24
N MET A 107 13.53 -0.31 -9.42
CA MET A 107 14.61 -1.22 -9.78
C MET A 107 14.12 -2.41 -10.62
N HIS A 108 12.82 -2.60 -10.76
CA HIS A 108 12.22 -3.75 -11.44
C HIS A 108 12.74 -5.08 -10.89
N ASP A 109 13.02 -5.12 -9.60
CA ASP A 109 13.58 -6.29 -8.91
C ASP A 109 12.48 -7.05 -8.20
N ARG A 110 12.10 -8.20 -8.76
CA ARG A 110 10.98 -9.01 -8.25
C ARG A 110 11.17 -9.43 -6.80
N SER A 111 12.37 -9.87 -6.44
CA SER A 111 12.68 -10.31 -5.08
C SER A 111 12.54 -9.16 -4.07
N LYS A 112 13.04 -8.00 -4.42
CA LYS A 112 12.94 -6.82 -3.57
C LYS A 112 11.51 -6.32 -3.45
N CYS A 113 10.72 -6.43 -4.52
CA CYS A 113 9.30 -6.08 -4.49
C CYS A 113 8.53 -6.97 -3.52
N ILE A 114 8.77 -8.28 -3.57
CA ILE A 114 8.14 -9.22 -2.64
C ILE A 114 8.55 -8.90 -1.21
N GLU A 115 9.83 -8.69 -0.98
CA GLU A 115 10.37 -8.37 0.35
C GLU A 115 9.74 -7.11 0.92
N ALA A 116 9.62 -6.05 0.10
CA ALA A 116 9.03 -4.78 0.54
C ALA A 116 7.55 -4.93 0.91
N VAL A 117 6.79 -5.70 0.11
CA VAL A 117 5.38 -5.96 0.39
C VAL A 117 5.23 -6.81 1.66
N GLU A 118 6.05 -7.84 1.83
CA GLU A 118 6.04 -8.70 3.01
C GLU A 118 6.35 -7.89 4.28
N GLU A 119 7.32 -6.99 4.21
CA GLU A 119 7.69 -6.13 5.32
C GLU A 119 6.54 -5.18 5.68
N HIS A 120 5.88 -4.61 4.67
CA HIS A 120 4.72 -3.73 4.87
C HIS A 120 3.57 -4.49 5.57
N LEU A 121 3.29 -5.71 5.13
CA LEU A 121 2.26 -6.55 5.73
C LEU A 121 2.61 -6.91 7.18
N GLY A 122 3.88 -7.29 7.43
CA GLY A 122 4.36 -7.63 8.76
C GLY A 122 4.24 -6.46 9.72
N ARG A 123 4.56 -5.26 9.28
CA ARG A 123 4.42 -4.04 10.07
C ARG A 123 2.96 -3.76 10.42
N THR A 124 2.04 -3.93 9.48
CA THR A 124 0.61 -3.75 9.72
C THR A 124 0.11 -4.70 10.81
N ILE A 125 0.59 -5.95 10.80
CA ILE A 125 0.25 -6.94 11.83
C ILE A 125 0.75 -6.47 13.20
N ASP A 126 2.02 -6.08 13.28
CA ASP A 126 2.64 -5.67 14.53
C ASP A 126 1.92 -4.45 15.12
N ASP A 127 1.58 -3.49 14.28
CA ASP A 127 0.84 -2.30 14.70
C ASP A 127 -0.56 -2.69 15.20
N ALA A 128 -1.23 -3.60 14.52
CA ALA A 128 -2.56 -4.08 14.94
C ALA A 128 -2.51 -4.81 16.26
N LYS A 129 -1.47 -5.61 16.50
CA LYS A 129 -1.30 -6.35 17.78
C LYS A 129 -1.02 -5.41 18.94
N ALA A 130 -0.36 -4.28 18.68
CA ALA A 130 -0.04 -3.30 19.70
C ALA A 130 -1.24 -2.46 20.14
N MET A 131 -2.34 -2.52 19.40
CA MET A 131 -3.58 -1.86 19.76
C MET A 131 -4.36 -2.70 20.76
#